data_5f35be1089db73568ddea3045f0199f5
#
_entry.id   5f35be1089db73568ddea3045f0199f5
#
_cell.length_a   1.000
_cell.length_b   1.000
_cell.length_c   1.000
_cell.angle_alpha   90.00
_cell.angle_beta   90.00
_cell.angle_gamma   90.00
#
_symmetry.space_group_name_H-M   'P 1'
#
loop_
_entity.id
_entity.type
_entity.pdbx_description
1 polymer ?
#
loop_
_entity_poly.entity_id
_entity_poly.type
_entity_poly.pdbx_seq_one_letter_code
_entity_poly.pdbx_strand_id
1 'polypeptide(L)'
;DVECILHAGDIYDFSVLDRLEQIAPVYAARGNGEDGSGGREVQPNDHRVRETWTINLQGFNIGLTHYIPMPEIPPGLTIRKWKNRLFPDTHLDVLVYGDTHVEQIDLIDNTLCINPGSPTYPHNLSLQFGTIGFLYLDEPAPRAEIMQLTGSGTMPFDWAASRRPW
;
A
#
# COMPACT_ATOMS: atom_id res chain seq x y z
N ASP A 1 -0.86 -19.46 -0.81
CA ASP A 1 0.03 -18.87 -1.82
C ASP A 1 -0.61 -17.55 -2.28
N VAL A 2 0.20 -16.56 -2.63
CA VAL A 2 -0.25 -15.29 -3.22
C VAL A 2 0.21 -15.20 -4.66
N GLU A 3 -0.57 -14.54 -5.53
CA GLU A 3 -0.22 -14.39 -6.95
C GLU A 3 0.84 -13.33 -7.19
N CYS A 4 0.81 -12.25 -6.41
CA CYS A 4 1.83 -11.20 -6.42
C CYS A 4 1.90 -10.45 -5.08
N ILE A 5 2.93 -9.64 -4.93
CA ILE A 5 3.13 -8.76 -3.79
C ILE A 5 3.12 -7.32 -4.30
N LEU A 6 2.28 -6.50 -3.67
CA LEU A 6 2.19 -5.06 -3.91
C LEU A 6 2.89 -4.33 -2.76
N HIS A 7 4.01 -3.67 -3.03
CA HIS A 7 4.77 -2.90 -2.04
C HIS A 7 4.52 -1.40 -2.25
N ALA A 8 3.93 -0.76 -1.27
CA ALA A 8 3.50 0.63 -1.40
C ALA A 8 4.61 1.68 -1.14
N GLY A 9 5.88 1.33 -1.36
CA GLY A 9 7.02 2.26 -1.29
C GLY A 9 7.75 2.27 0.04
N ASP A 10 8.75 3.14 0.15
CA ASP A 10 9.66 3.24 1.30
C ASP A 10 10.38 1.92 1.60
N ILE A 11 11.02 1.37 0.57
CA ILE A 11 11.68 0.07 0.59
C ILE A 11 13.04 0.17 1.28
N TYR A 12 13.74 1.29 1.11
CA TYR A 12 15.07 1.64 1.61
C TYR A 12 16.22 0.76 1.13
N ASP A 13 16.03 -0.56 1.05
CA ASP A 13 17.02 -1.53 0.58
C ASP A 13 16.34 -2.52 -0.37
N PHE A 14 16.76 -2.48 -1.64
CA PHE A 14 16.15 -3.31 -2.68
C PHE A 14 16.40 -4.81 -2.52
N SER A 15 17.33 -5.22 -1.64
CA SER A 15 17.45 -6.63 -1.25
C SER A 15 16.17 -7.18 -0.59
N VAL A 16 15.30 -6.29 -0.05
CA VAL A 16 13.97 -6.66 0.42
C VAL A 16 13.11 -7.17 -0.73
N LEU A 17 13.16 -6.50 -1.89
CA LEU A 17 12.41 -6.93 -3.09
C LEU A 17 12.90 -8.29 -3.59
N ASP A 18 14.22 -8.54 -3.56
CA ASP A 18 14.80 -9.82 -3.96
C ASP A 18 14.31 -10.98 -3.08
N ARG A 19 14.10 -10.70 -1.80
CA ARG A 19 13.55 -11.69 -0.85
C ARG A 19 12.06 -11.90 -1.04
N LEU A 20 11.30 -10.83 -1.30
CA LEU A 20 9.87 -10.91 -1.57
C LEU A 20 9.60 -11.66 -2.89
N GLU A 21 10.42 -11.44 -3.91
CA GLU A 21 10.29 -12.07 -5.21
C GLU A 21 10.52 -13.60 -5.19
N GLN A 22 11.20 -14.12 -4.15
CA GLN A 22 11.27 -15.56 -3.90
C GLN A 22 9.92 -16.17 -3.48
N ILE A 23 8.97 -15.35 -3.06
CA ILE A 23 7.63 -15.78 -2.65
C ILE A 23 6.66 -15.64 -3.82
N ALA A 24 6.62 -14.46 -4.46
CA ALA A 24 5.75 -14.14 -5.60
C ALA A 24 6.28 -12.91 -6.36
N PRO A 25 5.86 -12.69 -7.63
CA PRO A 25 6.19 -11.48 -8.38
C PRO A 25 5.90 -10.20 -7.59
N VAL A 26 6.81 -9.22 -7.65
CA VAL A 26 6.71 -7.97 -6.88
C VAL A 26 6.46 -6.78 -7.79
N TYR A 27 5.48 -5.97 -7.44
CA TYR A 27 5.27 -4.62 -7.95
C TYR A 27 5.46 -3.64 -6.80
N ALA A 28 6.35 -2.68 -6.94
CA ALA A 28 6.66 -1.73 -5.89
C ALA A 28 6.48 -0.27 -6.36
N ALA A 29 5.86 0.54 -5.52
CA ALA A 29 5.84 1.98 -5.72
C ALA A 29 7.17 2.59 -5.24
N ARG A 30 7.63 3.66 -5.89
CA ARG A 30 8.76 4.47 -5.42
C ARG A 30 8.26 5.42 -4.33
N GLY A 31 8.87 5.36 -3.17
CA GLY A 31 8.57 6.26 -2.05
C GLY A 31 9.62 7.36 -1.86
N ASN A 32 9.43 8.19 -0.86
CA ASN A 32 10.40 9.21 -0.47
C ASN A 32 11.68 8.61 0.17
N GLY A 33 11.64 7.35 0.56
CA GLY A 33 12.82 6.57 0.94
C GLY A 33 13.77 6.27 -0.22
N GLU A 34 13.30 6.30 -1.47
CA GLU A 34 14.04 5.95 -2.68
C GLU A 34 14.29 7.14 -3.62
N ASP A 35 13.49 8.20 -3.57
CA ASP A 35 13.53 9.34 -4.50
C ASP A 35 14.46 10.47 -4.05
N GLY A 36 15.04 10.38 -2.87
CA GLY A 36 15.92 11.39 -2.26
C GLY A 36 15.19 12.47 -1.47
N SER A 37 13.87 12.61 -1.57
CA SER A 37 13.10 13.65 -0.85
C SER A 37 13.05 13.40 0.66
N GLY A 38 13.19 12.16 1.09
CA GLY A 38 13.31 11.76 2.50
C GLY A 38 14.70 12.02 3.12
N GLY A 39 15.61 12.73 2.42
CA GLY A 39 16.97 13.03 2.90
C GLY A 39 17.93 11.84 2.81
N ARG A 40 17.60 10.82 2.04
CA ARG A 40 18.44 9.66 1.75
C ARG A 40 18.98 9.72 0.32
N GLU A 41 19.95 8.87 -0.01
CA GLU A 41 20.43 8.74 -1.37
C GLU A 41 19.33 8.21 -2.30
N VAL A 42 19.27 8.76 -3.52
CA VAL A 42 18.40 8.26 -4.57
C VAL A 42 18.76 6.83 -4.90
N GLN A 43 17.82 5.93 -4.79
CA GLN A 43 18.03 4.53 -5.14
C GLN A 43 18.09 4.34 -6.66
N PRO A 44 18.88 3.38 -7.17
CA PRO A 44 18.98 3.09 -8.59
C PRO A 44 17.62 2.66 -9.18
N ASN A 45 17.54 2.65 -10.50
CA ASN A 45 16.37 2.10 -11.18
C ASN A 45 16.31 0.59 -11.02
N ASP A 46 15.12 0.10 -10.70
CA ASP A 46 14.77 -1.32 -10.64
C ASP A 46 13.49 -1.53 -11.45
N HIS A 47 13.41 -2.62 -12.19
CA HIS A 47 12.26 -2.90 -13.06
C HIS A 47 10.96 -3.14 -12.28
N ARG A 48 11.06 -3.52 -11.02
CA ARG A 48 9.94 -3.73 -10.09
C ARG A 48 9.42 -2.42 -9.47
N VAL A 49 10.18 -1.30 -9.59
CA VAL A 49 9.90 -0.05 -8.89
C VAL A 49 9.49 1.04 -9.88
N ARG A 50 8.31 1.64 -9.67
CA ARG A 50 7.78 2.76 -10.46
C ARG A 50 7.07 3.76 -9.56
N GLU A 51 6.90 5.00 -10.02
CA GLU A 51 6.07 6.01 -9.32
C GLU A 51 4.63 5.52 -9.15
N THR A 52 4.08 4.94 -10.20
CA THR A 52 2.74 4.35 -10.22
C THR A 52 2.72 3.06 -11.04
N TRP A 53 1.87 2.15 -10.64
CA TRP A 53 1.53 0.98 -11.42
C TRP A 53 0.03 0.95 -11.70
N THR A 54 -0.34 0.57 -12.91
CA THR A 54 -1.67 0.08 -13.24
C THR A 54 -1.53 -1.38 -13.65
N ILE A 55 -2.15 -2.27 -12.90
CA ILE A 55 -1.99 -3.72 -13.05
C ILE A 55 -3.39 -4.31 -13.24
N ASN A 56 -3.58 -5.13 -14.25
CA ASN A 56 -4.82 -5.92 -14.39
C ASN A 56 -4.57 -7.32 -13.86
N LEU A 57 -5.30 -7.70 -12.81
CA LEU A 57 -5.27 -9.04 -12.23
C LEU A 57 -6.71 -9.53 -12.07
N GLN A 58 -6.98 -10.76 -12.50
CA GLN A 58 -8.31 -11.39 -12.39
C GLN A 58 -9.46 -10.53 -12.94
N GLY A 59 -9.18 -9.66 -13.92
CA GLY A 59 -10.16 -8.74 -14.50
C GLY A 59 -10.33 -7.41 -13.75
N PHE A 60 -9.69 -7.23 -12.59
CA PHE A 60 -9.72 -5.97 -11.83
C PHE A 60 -8.50 -5.08 -12.15
N ASN A 61 -8.74 -3.78 -12.28
CA ASN A 61 -7.69 -2.78 -12.48
C ASN A 61 -7.21 -2.25 -11.13
N ILE A 62 -5.94 -2.50 -10.81
CA ILE A 62 -5.32 -2.13 -9.56
C ILE A 62 -4.33 -1.00 -9.80
N GLY A 63 -4.53 0.14 -9.15
CA GLY A 63 -3.55 1.20 -9.03
C GLY A 63 -2.67 0.96 -7.80
N LEU A 64 -1.34 1.14 -7.96
CA LEU A 64 -0.40 1.13 -6.84
C LEU A 64 0.44 2.39 -6.90
N THR A 65 0.56 3.08 -5.78
CA THR A 65 1.39 4.28 -5.59
C THR A 65 1.89 4.34 -4.16
N HIS A 66 2.92 5.15 -3.91
CA HIS A 66 3.34 5.41 -2.53
C HIS A 66 2.53 6.55 -1.92
N TYR A 67 2.60 7.72 -2.55
CA TYR A 67 2.21 8.97 -1.94
C TYR A 67 0.74 9.31 -2.13
N ILE A 68 -0.06 9.09 -1.08
CA ILE A 68 -1.32 9.78 -0.87
C ILE A 68 -1.25 10.41 0.53
N PRO A 69 -1.13 11.74 0.61
CA PRO A 69 -0.95 12.40 1.90
C PRO A 69 -2.21 12.28 2.74
N MET A 70 -2.00 12.25 4.03
CA MET A 70 -2.95 12.39 5.13
C MET A 70 -4.41 12.04 4.84
N PRO A 71 -5.03 11.17 5.64
CA PRO A 71 -6.48 11.03 5.65
C PRO A 71 -7.10 12.39 5.90
N GLU A 72 -8.15 12.64 5.20
CA GLU A 72 -8.79 13.94 5.17
C GLU A 72 -10.14 13.96 5.84
N ILE A 73 -10.56 15.19 6.11
CA ILE A 73 -11.92 15.53 6.50
C ILE A 73 -12.45 16.53 5.46
N PRO A 74 -13.50 16.18 4.67
CA PRO A 74 -14.25 14.92 4.69
C PRO A 74 -13.54 13.75 4.02
N PRO A 75 -13.84 12.50 4.39
CA PRO A 75 -13.27 11.31 3.79
C PRO A 75 -13.41 11.27 2.26
N GLY A 76 -12.37 10.83 1.59
CA GLY A 76 -12.34 10.64 0.15
C GLY A 76 -11.89 11.85 -0.68
N LEU A 77 -11.79 13.04 -0.11
CA LEU A 77 -11.41 14.23 -0.89
C LEU A 77 -9.96 14.15 -1.40
N THR A 78 -9.02 13.88 -0.53
CA THR A 78 -7.60 13.78 -0.88
C THR A 78 -7.35 12.55 -1.77
N ILE A 79 -7.88 11.39 -1.41
CA ILE A 79 -7.76 10.16 -2.20
C ILE A 79 -8.30 10.39 -3.61
N ARG A 80 -9.50 10.99 -3.75
CA ARG A 80 -10.10 11.31 -5.06
C ARG A 80 -9.20 12.23 -5.89
N LYS A 81 -8.68 13.30 -5.28
CA LYS A 81 -7.78 14.25 -5.94
C LYS A 81 -6.51 13.57 -6.43
N TRP A 82 -5.87 12.78 -5.57
CA TRP A 82 -4.61 12.12 -5.91
C TRP A 82 -4.81 10.95 -6.87
N LYS A 83 -5.86 10.16 -6.72
CA LYS A 83 -6.24 9.15 -7.72
C LYS A 83 -6.35 9.75 -9.12
N ASN A 84 -7.11 10.83 -9.26
CA ASN A 84 -7.30 11.49 -10.55
C ASN A 84 -6.01 12.11 -11.11
N ARG A 85 -5.12 12.56 -10.23
CA ARG A 85 -3.82 13.12 -10.64
C ARG A 85 -2.83 12.04 -11.09
N LEU A 86 -2.75 10.93 -10.36
CA LEU A 86 -1.77 9.87 -10.58
C LEU A 86 -2.21 8.86 -11.64
N PHE A 87 -3.52 8.68 -11.78
CA PHE A 87 -4.14 7.75 -12.72
C PHE A 87 -5.20 8.45 -13.57
N PRO A 88 -4.81 9.46 -14.38
CA PRO A 88 -5.76 10.22 -15.19
C PRO A 88 -6.46 9.28 -16.17
N ASP A 89 -7.77 9.48 -16.33
CA ASP A 89 -8.63 8.73 -17.25
C ASP A 89 -8.59 7.19 -17.10
N THR A 90 -8.09 6.71 -15.94
CA THR A 90 -7.99 5.29 -15.64
C THR A 90 -9.09 4.88 -14.66
N HIS A 91 -9.90 3.90 -15.07
CA HIS A 91 -10.80 3.24 -14.13
C HIS A 91 -9.98 2.31 -13.24
N LEU A 92 -10.10 2.48 -11.91
CA LEU A 92 -9.50 1.61 -10.92
C LEU A 92 -10.58 0.96 -10.07
N ASP A 93 -10.53 -0.37 -9.96
CA ASP A 93 -11.34 -1.14 -9.00
C ASP A 93 -10.70 -1.10 -7.61
N VAL A 94 -9.37 -1.08 -7.56
CA VAL A 94 -8.57 -1.02 -6.33
C VAL A 94 -7.50 0.05 -6.44
N LEU A 95 -7.24 0.76 -5.34
CA LEU A 95 -6.10 1.67 -5.16
C LEU A 95 -5.33 1.29 -3.90
N VAL A 96 -4.08 0.84 -4.06
CA VAL A 96 -3.16 0.53 -2.97
C VAL A 96 -2.16 1.68 -2.82
N TYR A 97 -1.97 2.16 -1.59
CA TYR A 97 -1.08 3.29 -1.30
C TYR A 97 -0.44 3.17 0.09
N GLY A 98 0.58 3.99 0.37
CA GLY A 98 1.38 3.97 1.59
C GLY A 98 1.52 5.33 2.27
N ASP A 99 2.76 5.71 2.58
CA ASP A 99 3.24 6.99 3.13
C ASP A 99 2.83 7.28 4.60
N THR A 100 1.55 7.20 4.92
CA THR A 100 1.03 7.60 6.24
C THR A 100 1.30 6.60 7.35
N HIS A 101 1.65 5.36 7.04
CA HIS A 101 1.81 4.23 7.97
C HIS A 101 0.54 3.89 8.77
N VAL A 102 -0.61 4.33 8.31
CA VAL A 102 -1.90 4.16 9.01
C VAL A 102 -2.81 3.27 8.20
N GLU A 103 -3.27 2.22 8.84
CA GLU A 103 -4.16 1.24 8.24
C GLU A 103 -5.48 1.89 7.81
N GLN A 104 -5.88 1.61 6.58
CA GLN A 104 -7.11 2.16 6.03
C GLN A 104 -7.71 1.23 4.97
N ILE A 105 -9.02 1.04 5.03
CA ILE A 105 -9.82 0.40 3.98
C ILE A 105 -11.08 1.24 3.81
N ASP A 106 -11.22 1.85 2.63
CA ASP A 106 -12.38 2.69 2.30
C ASP A 106 -12.89 2.37 0.89
N LEU A 107 -14.17 2.52 0.67
CA LEU A 107 -14.77 2.48 -0.66
C LEU A 107 -15.09 3.91 -1.10
N ILE A 108 -14.36 4.41 -2.10
CA ILE A 108 -14.47 5.77 -2.60
C ILE A 108 -14.75 5.75 -4.10
N ASP A 109 -15.89 6.28 -4.52
CA ASP A 109 -16.32 6.30 -5.93
C ASP A 109 -16.20 4.90 -6.60
N ASN A 110 -16.66 3.85 -5.92
CA ASN A 110 -16.57 2.44 -6.30
C ASN A 110 -15.13 1.90 -6.43
N THR A 111 -14.12 2.61 -5.97
CA THR A 111 -12.74 2.13 -5.87
C THR A 111 -12.46 1.69 -4.44
N LEU A 112 -12.01 0.45 -4.24
CA LEU A 112 -11.53 -0.04 -2.95
C LEU A 112 -10.14 0.55 -2.68
N CYS A 113 -10.04 1.45 -1.72
CA CYS A 113 -8.82 2.17 -1.37
C CYS A 113 -8.20 1.55 -0.12
N ILE A 114 -6.92 1.17 -0.20
CA ILE A 114 -6.25 0.38 0.83
C ILE A 114 -4.91 1.00 1.18
N ASN A 115 -4.70 1.32 2.44
CA ASN A 115 -3.37 1.50 3.02
C ASN A 115 -3.15 0.37 4.03
N PRO A 116 -2.19 -0.53 3.80
CA PRO A 116 -1.97 -1.67 4.70
C PRO A 116 -1.27 -1.29 6.01
N GLY A 117 -0.94 -0.01 6.23
CA GLY A 117 -0.06 0.42 7.30
C GLY A 117 1.41 0.19 6.96
N SER A 118 2.23 -0.06 7.96
CA SER A 118 3.66 -0.35 7.79
C SER A 118 4.05 -1.60 8.57
N PRO A 119 4.74 -2.56 7.96
CA PRO A 119 5.18 -3.76 8.65
C PRO A 119 6.28 -3.50 9.68
N THR A 120 7.10 -2.46 9.47
CA THR A 120 8.29 -2.20 10.27
C THR A 120 8.24 -0.90 11.08
N TYR A 121 7.34 0.03 10.71
CA TYR A 121 7.25 1.34 11.36
C TYR A 121 5.79 1.80 11.50
N PRO A 122 4.94 0.98 12.16
CA PRO A 122 3.51 1.25 12.29
C PRO A 122 3.25 2.53 13.08
N HIS A 123 2.36 3.38 12.59
CA HIS A 123 2.01 4.65 13.23
C HIS A 123 3.25 5.48 13.67
N ASN A 124 4.38 5.34 12.93
CA ASN A 124 5.66 5.95 13.30
C ASN A 124 6.23 5.45 14.64
N LEU A 125 5.98 4.20 15.02
CA LEU A 125 6.43 3.57 16.26
C LEU A 125 7.28 2.32 15.96
N SER A 126 8.60 2.46 15.91
CA SER A 126 9.55 1.41 15.53
C SER A 126 9.66 0.22 16.50
N LEU A 127 9.04 0.30 17.67
CA LEU A 127 9.10 -0.75 18.71
C LEU A 127 7.86 -1.67 18.72
N GLN A 128 6.95 -1.49 17.78
CA GLN A 128 5.74 -2.31 17.67
C GLN A 128 5.81 -3.18 16.41
N PHE A 129 5.15 -4.33 16.46
CA PHE A 129 4.86 -5.08 15.26
C PHE A 129 3.88 -4.30 14.39
N GLY A 130 4.15 -4.27 13.09
CA GLY A 130 3.32 -3.57 12.13
C GLY A 130 2.25 -4.44 11.51
N THR A 131 1.80 -4.01 10.35
CA THR A 131 0.66 -4.59 9.64
C THR A 131 1.03 -4.91 8.19
N ILE A 132 0.28 -5.84 7.61
CA ILE A 132 0.26 -6.15 6.17
C ILE A 132 -1.19 -6.26 5.72
N GLY A 133 -1.43 -6.09 4.41
CA GLY A 133 -2.74 -6.26 3.80
C GLY A 133 -2.82 -7.53 2.96
N PHE A 134 -4.00 -8.16 2.93
CA PHE A 134 -4.38 -9.14 1.93
C PHE A 134 -5.47 -8.56 1.06
N LEU A 135 -5.25 -8.62 -0.25
CA LEU A 135 -6.23 -8.24 -1.27
C LEU A 135 -6.74 -9.53 -1.93
N TYR A 136 -8.04 -9.69 -1.92
CA TYR A 136 -8.75 -10.80 -2.55
C TYR A 136 -9.51 -10.29 -3.76
N LEU A 137 -9.26 -10.89 -4.90
CA LEU A 137 -9.85 -10.50 -6.19
C LEU A 137 -10.96 -11.49 -6.58
N ASP A 138 -11.96 -11.60 -5.72
CA ASP A 138 -13.08 -12.51 -5.88
C ASP A 138 -14.29 -11.76 -6.48
N GLU A 139 -14.96 -12.37 -7.44
CA GLU A 139 -16.25 -11.86 -7.94
C GLU A 139 -17.33 -11.88 -6.83
N PRO A 140 -18.22 -10.89 -6.76
CA PRO A 140 -18.45 -9.81 -7.72
C PRO A 140 -17.62 -8.54 -7.45
N ALA A 141 -16.84 -8.47 -6.40
CA ALA A 141 -16.07 -7.27 -6.03
C ALA A 141 -14.82 -7.61 -5.22
N PRO A 142 -13.73 -6.85 -5.37
CA PRO A 142 -12.53 -7.04 -4.58
C PRO A 142 -12.80 -6.72 -3.09
N ARG A 143 -12.09 -7.41 -2.21
CA ARG A 143 -12.12 -7.16 -0.77
C ARG A 143 -10.72 -7.16 -0.19
N ALA A 144 -10.53 -6.52 0.96
CA ALA A 144 -9.25 -6.47 1.63
C ALA A 144 -9.37 -6.76 3.12
N GLU A 145 -8.30 -7.28 3.68
CA GLU A 145 -8.12 -7.49 5.11
C GLU A 145 -6.76 -6.96 5.55
N ILE A 146 -6.71 -6.34 6.72
CA ILE A 146 -5.44 -5.96 7.36
C ILE A 146 -5.13 -6.96 8.47
N MET A 147 -3.88 -7.39 8.52
CA MET A 147 -3.38 -8.32 9.52
C MET A 147 -2.27 -7.66 10.33
N GLN A 148 -2.36 -7.78 11.65
CA GLN A 148 -1.30 -7.42 12.58
C GLN A 148 -0.22 -8.50 12.58
N LEU A 149 1.04 -8.12 12.44
CA LEU A 149 2.17 -9.01 12.63
C LEU A 149 2.35 -9.33 14.13
N THR A 150 2.83 -10.52 14.41
CA THR A 150 3.14 -10.99 15.77
C THR A 150 4.50 -11.70 15.79
N GLY A 151 4.99 -12.07 16.95
CA GLY A 151 6.25 -12.83 17.07
C GLY A 151 6.21 -14.23 16.45
N SER A 152 5.02 -14.76 16.13
CA SER A 152 4.84 -16.13 15.61
C SER A 152 3.98 -16.21 14.35
N GLY A 153 3.57 -15.07 13.76
CA GLY A 153 2.72 -15.06 12.58
C GLY A 153 1.90 -13.78 12.47
N THR A 154 0.63 -13.92 12.14
CA THR A 154 -0.31 -12.81 11.99
C THR A 154 -1.60 -13.06 12.75
N MET A 155 -2.31 -11.98 13.07
CA MET A 155 -3.67 -11.99 13.62
C MET A 155 -4.51 -10.91 12.94
N PRO A 156 -5.84 -11.00 12.92
CA PRO A 156 -6.69 -9.93 12.39
C PRO A 156 -6.40 -8.59 13.10
N PHE A 157 -6.37 -7.52 12.33
CA PHE A 157 -6.15 -6.18 12.86
C PHE A 157 -7.35 -5.74 13.71
N ASP A 158 -7.09 -5.25 14.92
CA ASP A 158 -8.14 -4.75 15.82
C ASP A 158 -8.47 -3.29 15.51
N TRP A 159 -9.45 -3.06 14.63
CA TRP A 159 -9.93 -1.74 14.27
C TRP A 159 -10.50 -0.94 15.46
N ALA A 160 -11.04 -1.62 16.47
CA ALA A 160 -11.63 -0.97 17.64
C ALA A 160 -10.54 -0.43 18.59
N ALA A 161 -9.43 -1.16 18.71
CA ALA A 161 -8.28 -0.73 19.50
C ALA A 161 -7.38 0.27 18.75
N SER A 162 -7.48 0.33 17.42
CA SER A 162 -6.70 1.24 16.60
C SER A 162 -7.08 2.68 16.88
N ARG A 163 -6.18 3.43 17.49
CA ARG A 163 -6.33 4.88 17.65
C ARG A 163 -5.73 5.54 16.42
N ARG A 164 -6.59 5.95 15.48
CA ARG A 164 -6.17 6.84 14.42
C ARG A 164 -5.65 8.13 15.05
N PRO A 165 -4.49 8.65 14.64
CA PRO A 165 -3.88 9.84 15.26
C PRO A 165 -4.64 11.15 14.97
N TRP A 166 -5.77 11.09 14.27
CA TRP A 166 -6.66 12.21 13.93
C TRP A 166 -8.14 11.80 13.97
#